data_0a5428b03d6158455f799e39529e3b89
#
_entry.id   0a5428b03d6158455f799e39529e3b89
#
_cell.length_a   1.000
_cell.length_b   1.000
_cell.length_c   1.000
_cell.angle_alpha   90.00
_cell.angle_beta   90.00
_cell.angle_gamma   90.00
#
_symmetry.space_group_name_H-M   'P 1'
#
loop_
_entity.id
_entity.type
_entity.pdbx_description
1 polymer ?
#
loop_
_entity_poly.entity_id
_entity_poly.type
_entity_poly.pdbx_seq_one_letter_code
_entity_poly.pdbx_strand_id
1 'polypeptide(L)'
;MTKKVFTTGQVAKICKVAPRTVSKWFDSGRLRGYRIPGSQDRRIPRDALIRFLKEYGMPLGELEEEEWHKILIIGAEKIFIDRLKELLPEVDDFKYELTQSGFEAGMMAESFHPDSIIIDLALGRSEAIQITANLRKNPSYELLQIVGMAGEDEPFPEKLTDHGFTEVFKKPFDVALLAERIRSLAEAKRED
;
A
#
# COMPACT_ATOMS: atom_id res chain seq x y z
N MET A 1 7.67 7.43 -4.77
CA MET A 1 8.01 6.66 -6.01
C MET A 1 8.83 5.46 -5.61
N THR A 2 8.27 4.29 -5.72
CA THR A 2 8.94 3.02 -5.41
C THR A 2 10.07 2.78 -6.40
N LYS A 3 11.24 2.42 -5.90
CA LYS A 3 12.41 2.20 -6.75
C LYS A 3 12.29 0.87 -7.47
N LYS A 4 11.99 0.91 -8.77
CA LYS A 4 11.78 -0.29 -9.61
C LYS A 4 13.06 -1.04 -10.00
N VAL A 5 14.25 -0.41 -9.92
CA VAL A 5 15.53 -1.00 -10.37
C VAL A 5 16.67 -0.59 -9.45
N PHE A 6 17.50 -1.55 -9.08
CA PHE A 6 18.65 -1.36 -8.18
C PHE A 6 19.97 -1.55 -8.90
N THR A 7 21.02 -0.85 -8.41
CA THR A 7 22.41 -1.11 -8.77
C THR A 7 22.98 -2.22 -7.88
N THR A 8 24.10 -2.84 -8.27
CA THR A 8 24.81 -3.82 -7.43
C THR A 8 25.21 -3.27 -6.06
N GLY A 9 25.57 -1.98 -5.98
CA GLY A 9 25.90 -1.32 -4.72
C GLY A 9 24.70 -1.15 -3.79
N GLN A 10 23.52 -0.89 -4.35
CA GLN A 10 22.28 -0.78 -3.57
C GLN A 10 21.81 -2.15 -3.07
N VAL A 11 21.85 -3.18 -3.93
CA VAL A 11 21.56 -4.57 -3.51
C VAL A 11 22.55 -5.02 -2.43
N ALA A 12 23.82 -4.66 -2.55
CA ALA A 12 24.82 -4.98 -1.54
C ALA A 12 24.50 -4.40 -0.15
N LYS A 13 23.99 -3.16 -0.11
CA LYS A 13 23.52 -2.52 1.14
C LYS A 13 22.30 -3.24 1.71
N ILE A 14 21.29 -3.54 0.89
CA ILE A 14 20.07 -4.27 1.28
C ILE A 14 20.43 -5.64 1.86
N CYS A 15 21.26 -6.40 1.16
CA CYS A 15 21.67 -7.75 1.58
C CYS A 15 22.78 -7.75 2.65
N LYS A 16 23.31 -6.59 3.04
CA LYS A 16 24.43 -6.45 3.99
C LYS A 16 25.67 -7.26 3.57
N VAL A 17 26.00 -7.26 2.28
CA VAL A 17 27.15 -7.97 1.69
C VAL A 17 28.04 -7.01 0.90
N ALA A 18 29.24 -7.48 0.52
CA ALA A 18 30.10 -6.70 -0.36
C ALA A 18 29.55 -6.61 -1.80
N PRO A 19 29.70 -5.49 -2.53
CA PRO A 19 29.22 -5.35 -3.91
C PRO A 19 29.73 -6.43 -4.87
N ARG A 20 30.94 -6.93 -4.64
CA ARG A 20 31.53 -8.06 -5.41
C ARG A 20 30.71 -9.35 -5.28
N THR A 21 30.06 -9.57 -4.13
CA THR A 21 29.20 -10.74 -3.90
C THR A 21 27.95 -10.66 -4.78
N VAL A 22 27.33 -9.49 -4.84
CA VAL A 22 26.16 -9.24 -5.71
C VAL A 22 26.55 -9.40 -7.19
N SER A 23 27.73 -8.90 -7.58
CA SER A 23 28.24 -9.10 -8.95
C SER A 23 28.42 -10.58 -9.30
N LYS A 24 28.93 -11.40 -8.36
CA LYS A 24 29.02 -12.86 -8.54
C LYS A 24 27.65 -13.52 -8.69
N TRP A 25 26.65 -13.12 -7.89
CA TRP A 25 25.29 -13.66 -8.00
C TRP A 25 24.66 -13.32 -9.36
N PHE A 26 24.85 -12.08 -9.83
CA PHE A 26 24.40 -11.66 -11.15
C PHE A 26 25.12 -12.43 -12.27
N ASP A 27 26.46 -12.47 -12.25
CA ASP A 27 27.27 -13.08 -13.31
C ASP A 27 27.09 -14.62 -13.37
N SER A 28 26.73 -15.26 -12.24
CA SER A 28 26.38 -16.69 -12.20
C SER A 28 24.92 -16.98 -12.58
N GLY A 29 24.12 -15.95 -12.89
CA GLY A 29 22.70 -16.09 -13.25
C GLY A 29 21.75 -16.37 -12.08
N ARG A 30 22.26 -16.43 -10.83
CA ARG A 30 21.42 -16.61 -9.63
C ARG A 30 20.54 -15.40 -9.37
N LEU A 31 21.09 -14.19 -9.47
CA LEU A 31 20.35 -12.94 -9.36
C LEU A 31 20.08 -12.39 -10.76
N ARG A 32 18.83 -12.41 -11.17
CA ARG A 32 18.40 -11.95 -12.50
C ARG A 32 18.46 -10.43 -12.62
N GLY A 33 18.78 -9.96 -13.81
CA GLY A 33 18.83 -8.54 -14.14
C GLY A 33 19.37 -8.35 -15.55
N TYR A 34 19.72 -7.10 -15.88
CA TYR A 34 20.25 -6.75 -17.20
C TYR A 34 21.45 -5.79 -17.09
N ARG A 35 22.20 -5.67 -18.16
CA ARG A 35 23.27 -4.66 -18.30
C ARG A 35 22.76 -3.53 -19.19
N ILE A 36 23.15 -2.30 -18.86
CA ILE A 36 22.87 -1.17 -19.73
C ILE A 36 23.70 -1.34 -21.02
N PRO A 37 23.06 -1.28 -22.21
CA PRO A 37 23.80 -1.33 -23.48
C PRO A 37 24.92 -0.29 -23.52
N GLY A 38 26.15 -0.72 -23.91
CA GLY A 38 27.31 0.16 -23.93
C GLY A 38 27.98 0.45 -22.58
N SER A 39 27.47 -0.14 -21.48
CA SER A 39 28.02 0.00 -20.12
C SER A 39 28.21 -1.37 -19.48
N GLN A 40 29.14 -1.44 -18.50
CA GLN A 40 29.28 -2.63 -17.64
C GLN A 40 28.31 -2.62 -16.44
N ASP A 41 27.50 -1.57 -16.33
CA ASP A 41 26.57 -1.38 -15.23
C ASP A 41 25.47 -2.43 -15.23
N ARG A 42 25.34 -3.11 -14.10
CA ARG A 42 24.28 -4.08 -13.84
C ARG A 42 23.06 -3.39 -13.23
N ARG A 43 21.89 -3.78 -13.69
CA ARG A 43 20.59 -3.34 -13.18
C ARG A 43 19.78 -4.54 -12.77
N ILE A 44 19.31 -4.51 -11.53
CA ILE A 44 18.55 -5.58 -10.90
C ILE A 44 17.13 -5.06 -10.69
N PRO A 45 16.12 -5.58 -11.44
CA PRO A 45 14.73 -5.29 -11.19
C PRO A 45 14.32 -5.68 -9.77
N ARG A 46 13.41 -4.90 -9.18
CA ARG A 46 12.93 -5.10 -7.81
C ARG A 46 12.33 -6.49 -7.60
N ASP A 47 11.48 -6.93 -8.51
CA ASP A 47 10.85 -8.25 -8.49
C ASP A 47 11.87 -9.40 -8.54
N ALA A 48 12.92 -9.24 -9.33
CA ALA A 48 14.01 -10.22 -9.40
C ALA A 48 14.80 -10.29 -8.09
N LEU A 49 15.03 -9.14 -7.43
CA LEU A 49 15.69 -9.09 -6.14
C LEU A 49 14.85 -9.75 -5.05
N ILE A 50 13.57 -9.41 -4.97
CA ILE A 50 12.64 -9.99 -4.00
C ILE A 50 12.55 -11.51 -4.16
N ARG A 51 12.40 -12.01 -5.39
CA ARG A 51 12.38 -13.44 -5.70
C ARG A 51 13.65 -14.14 -5.24
N PHE A 52 14.80 -13.54 -5.51
CA PHE A 52 16.10 -14.04 -5.07
C PHE A 52 16.18 -14.11 -3.53
N LEU A 53 15.79 -13.05 -2.82
CA LEU A 53 15.83 -13.01 -1.36
C LEU A 53 14.91 -14.08 -0.74
N LYS A 54 13.69 -14.23 -1.26
CA LYS A 54 12.74 -15.28 -0.83
C LYS A 54 13.29 -16.68 -1.10
N GLU A 55 13.86 -16.94 -2.27
CA GLU A 55 14.44 -18.24 -2.67
C GLU A 55 15.59 -18.67 -1.75
N TYR A 56 16.41 -17.72 -1.31
CA TYR A 56 17.56 -17.98 -0.44
C TYR A 56 17.29 -17.75 1.05
N GLY A 57 16.03 -17.53 1.46
CA GLY A 57 15.64 -17.30 2.85
C GLY A 57 16.28 -16.06 3.48
N MET A 58 16.62 -15.05 2.65
CA MET A 58 17.21 -13.80 3.10
C MET A 58 16.12 -12.81 3.49
N PRO A 59 16.32 -11.99 4.56
CA PRO A 59 15.33 -11.00 4.97
C PRO A 59 15.16 -9.93 3.88
N LEU A 60 13.91 -9.58 3.59
CA LEU A 60 13.56 -8.54 2.60
C LEU A 60 13.85 -7.13 3.13
N GLY A 61 13.79 -6.91 4.45
CA GLY A 61 14.05 -5.62 5.08
C GLY A 61 13.11 -4.53 4.54
N GLU A 62 13.68 -3.40 4.13
CA GLU A 62 12.93 -2.27 3.58
C GLU A 62 12.09 -2.63 2.32
N LEU A 63 12.47 -3.70 1.60
CA LEU A 63 11.71 -4.19 0.45
C LEU A 63 10.40 -4.87 0.84
N GLU A 64 10.34 -5.46 2.04
CA GLU A 64 9.13 -6.11 2.56
C GLU A 64 8.02 -5.09 2.81
N GLU A 65 8.39 -3.92 3.36
CA GLU A 65 7.43 -2.84 3.62
C GLU A 65 6.82 -2.26 2.35
N GLU A 66 7.55 -2.30 1.23
CA GLU A 66 7.08 -1.81 -0.07
C GLU A 66 6.17 -2.81 -0.81
N GLU A 67 6.19 -4.10 -0.47
CA GLU A 67 5.28 -5.11 -1.03
C GLU A 67 3.89 -5.05 -0.41
N TRP A 68 3.79 -4.57 0.83
CA TRP A 68 2.53 -4.54 1.55
C TRP A 68 1.60 -3.46 1.02
N HIS A 69 0.34 -3.83 0.85
CA HIS A 69 -0.72 -2.85 0.64
C HIS A 69 -1.19 -2.36 2.00
N LYS A 70 -0.85 -1.13 2.31
CA LYS A 70 -1.10 -0.51 3.61
C LYS A 70 -2.49 0.11 3.66
N ILE A 71 -3.30 -0.31 4.60
CA ILE A 71 -4.69 0.13 4.76
C ILE A 71 -4.85 0.84 6.10
N LEU A 72 -5.22 2.11 6.09
CA LEU A 72 -5.62 2.85 7.28
C LEU A 72 -7.16 2.86 7.37
N ILE A 73 -7.70 2.38 8.49
CA ILE A 73 -9.16 2.31 8.72
C ILE A 73 -9.52 3.30 9.83
N ILE A 74 -10.49 4.17 9.55
CA ILE A 74 -10.88 5.28 10.41
C ILE A 74 -12.36 5.16 10.75
N GLY A 75 -12.69 5.15 12.05
CA GLY A 75 -14.06 5.21 12.56
C GLY A 75 -14.87 3.92 12.41
N ALA A 76 -14.30 2.85 11.88
CA ALA A 76 -15.05 1.62 11.62
C ALA A 76 -15.25 0.75 12.86
N GLU A 77 -16.35 -0.01 12.88
CA GLU A 77 -16.67 -0.96 13.92
C GLU A 77 -15.80 -2.22 13.84
N LYS A 78 -15.56 -2.83 15.01
CA LYS A 78 -14.72 -4.04 15.12
C LYS A 78 -15.20 -5.20 14.24
N ILE A 79 -16.50 -5.43 14.13
CA ILE A 79 -17.08 -6.51 13.31
C ILE A 79 -16.69 -6.34 11.85
N PHE A 80 -16.75 -5.11 11.32
CA PHE A 80 -16.31 -4.81 9.95
C PHE A 80 -14.81 -5.05 9.78
N ILE A 81 -13.99 -4.57 10.73
CA ILE A 81 -12.55 -4.71 10.70
C ILE A 81 -12.14 -6.19 10.71
N ASP A 82 -12.72 -6.98 11.60
CA ASP A 82 -12.44 -8.41 11.71
C ASP A 82 -12.79 -9.13 10.40
N ARG A 83 -13.96 -8.81 9.81
CA ARG A 83 -14.39 -9.40 8.53
C ARG A 83 -13.49 -8.99 7.37
N LEU A 84 -13.06 -7.73 7.30
CA LEU A 84 -12.14 -7.27 6.27
C LEU A 84 -10.77 -7.99 6.38
N LYS A 85 -10.24 -8.14 7.59
CA LYS A 85 -8.99 -8.86 7.84
C LYS A 85 -9.04 -10.35 7.52
N GLU A 86 -10.21 -10.99 7.66
CA GLU A 86 -10.41 -12.36 7.18
C GLU A 86 -10.32 -12.47 5.66
N LEU A 87 -10.87 -11.49 4.94
CA LEU A 87 -10.90 -11.45 3.48
C LEU A 87 -9.56 -10.99 2.87
N LEU A 88 -8.83 -10.15 3.57
CA LEU A 88 -7.53 -9.61 3.17
C LEU A 88 -6.53 -9.86 4.31
N PRO A 89 -6.09 -11.10 4.53
CA PRO A 89 -5.20 -11.42 5.64
C PRO A 89 -3.78 -10.86 5.44
N GLU A 90 -3.07 -10.62 6.53
CA GLU A 90 -1.68 -10.12 6.49
C GLU A 90 -0.72 -11.05 5.72
N VAL A 91 -1.01 -12.37 5.70
CA VAL A 91 -0.21 -13.33 4.92
C VAL A 91 -0.26 -13.08 3.41
N ASP A 92 -1.27 -12.34 2.92
CA ASP A 92 -1.43 -11.93 1.53
C ASP A 92 -0.85 -10.53 1.25
N ASP A 93 0.08 -10.06 2.09
CA ASP A 93 0.78 -8.79 1.98
C ASP A 93 -0.11 -7.55 2.24
N PHE A 94 -1.10 -7.65 3.15
CA PHE A 94 -1.88 -6.52 3.66
C PHE A 94 -1.44 -6.11 5.05
N LYS A 95 -1.31 -4.81 5.28
CA LYS A 95 -0.95 -4.23 6.60
C LYS A 95 -1.99 -3.19 7.02
N TYR A 96 -2.34 -3.17 8.31
CA TYR A 96 -3.42 -2.35 8.83
C TYR A 96 -2.96 -1.43 9.95
N GLU A 97 -3.44 -0.20 9.90
CA GLU A 97 -3.51 0.71 11.04
C GLU A 97 -4.96 1.14 11.24
N LEU A 98 -5.34 1.35 12.51
CA LEU A 98 -6.72 1.58 12.92
C LEU A 98 -6.80 2.78 13.85
N THR A 99 -7.77 3.67 13.64
CA THR A 99 -8.08 4.74 14.59
C THR A 99 -9.56 5.07 14.60
N GLN A 100 -10.02 5.64 15.73
CA GLN A 100 -11.36 6.19 15.90
C GLN A 100 -11.34 7.73 15.90
N SER A 101 -10.20 8.35 15.64
CA SER A 101 -9.98 9.80 15.75
C SER A 101 -9.45 10.38 14.44
N GLY A 102 -10.11 11.42 13.95
CA GLY A 102 -9.64 12.15 12.76
C GLY A 102 -8.30 12.84 12.98
N PHE A 103 -7.98 13.26 14.19
CA PHE A 103 -6.67 13.84 14.52
C PHE A 103 -5.56 12.78 14.40
N GLU A 104 -5.76 11.61 15.02
CA GLU A 104 -4.80 10.50 14.92
C GLU A 104 -4.65 9.99 13.49
N ALA A 105 -5.74 9.98 12.71
CA ALA A 105 -5.73 9.59 11.31
C ALA A 105 -4.72 10.40 10.48
N GLY A 106 -4.63 11.71 10.70
CA GLY A 106 -3.65 12.57 10.04
C GLY A 106 -2.20 12.21 10.39
N MET A 107 -1.93 11.98 11.68
CA MET A 107 -0.59 11.56 12.14
C MET A 107 -0.21 10.16 11.63
N MET A 108 -1.16 9.23 11.65
CA MET A 108 -0.97 7.87 11.13
C MET A 108 -0.74 7.86 9.61
N ALA A 109 -1.48 8.66 8.86
CA ALA A 109 -1.27 8.78 7.42
C ALA A 109 0.17 9.21 7.09
N GLU A 110 0.73 10.18 7.85
CA GLU A 110 2.09 10.66 7.65
C GLU A 110 3.16 9.64 8.03
N SER A 111 2.96 8.86 9.10
CA SER A 111 3.94 7.86 9.55
C SER A 111 3.81 6.52 8.84
N PHE A 112 2.59 6.09 8.55
CA PHE A 112 2.29 4.78 7.97
C PHE A 112 2.36 4.78 6.45
N HIS A 113 2.09 5.91 5.79
CA HIS A 113 2.03 6.07 4.33
C HIS A 113 1.10 5.04 3.69
N PRO A 114 -0.23 5.11 3.98
CA PRO A 114 -1.19 4.14 3.48
C PRO A 114 -1.36 4.22 1.95
N ASP A 115 -1.64 3.08 1.33
CA ASP A 115 -2.03 2.99 -0.08
C ASP A 115 -3.53 3.16 -0.27
N SER A 116 -4.29 2.77 0.77
CA SER A 116 -5.74 2.95 0.83
C SER A 116 -6.16 3.42 2.22
N ILE A 117 -7.14 4.31 2.26
CA ILE A 117 -7.82 4.72 3.50
C ILE A 117 -9.29 4.34 3.39
N ILE A 118 -9.83 3.73 4.44
CA ILE A 118 -11.25 3.45 4.60
C ILE A 118 -11.78 4.34 5.72
N ILE A 119 -12.79 5.17 5.43
CA ILE A 119 -13.38 6.07 6.42
C ILE A 119 -14.86 5.71 6.60
N ASP A 120 -15.24 5.33 7.83
CA ASP A 120 -16.64 5.18 8.17
C ASP A 120 -17.24 6.54 8.51
N LEU A 121 -18.32 6.91 7.81
CA LEU A 121 -19.04 8.16 8.05
C LEU A 121 -19.79 8.18 9.39
N ALA A 122 -19.88 7.05 10.10
CA ALA A 122 -20.36 6.99 11.48
C ALA A 122 -19.50 7.82 12.45
N LEU A 123 -18.21 8.10 12.09
CA LEU A 123 -17.37 9.07 12.79
C LEU A 123 -17.95 10.49 12.78
N GLY A 124 -18.77 10.80 11.78
CA GLY A 124 -19.38 12.10 11.50
C GLY A 124 -19.06 12.53 10.06
N ARG A 125 -20.13 12.81 9.27
CA ARG A 125 -19.97 13.24 7.85
C ARG A 125 -19.01 14.40 7.69
N SER A 126 -19.16 15.45 8.49
CA SER A 126 -18.32 16.66 8.38
C SER A 126 -16.87 16.36 8.71
N GLU A 127 -16.60 15.52 9.69
CA GLU A 127 -15.25 15.10 10.06
C GLU A 127 -14.61 14.24 8.95
N ALA A 128 -15.32 13.28 8.40
CA ALA A 128 -14.85 12.44 7.29
C ALA A 128 -14.49 13.27 6.05
N ILE A 129 -15.32 14.25 5.68
CA ILE A 129 -15.05 15.20 4.59
C ILE A 129 -13.80 16.04 4.89
N GLN A 130 -13.66 16.53 6.11
CA GLN A 130 -12.51 17.36 6.50
C GLN A 130 -11.20 16.57 6.48
N ILE A 131 -11.19 15.33 6.95
CA ILE A 131 -10.04 14.41 6.87
C ILE A 131 -9.63 14.25 5.41
N THR A 132 -10.58 13.88 4.54
CA THR A 132 -10.36 13.65 3.11
C THR A 132 -9.83 14.91 2.43
N ALA A 133 -10.46 16.07 2.65
CA ALA A 133 -10.03 17.32 2.06
C ALA A 133 -8.61 17.74 2.51
N ASN A 134 -8.24 17.46 3.76
CA ASN A 134 -6.89 17.75 4.26
C ASN A 134 -5.85 16.80 3.63
N LEU A 135 -6.16 15.51 3.49
CA LEU A 135 -5.29 14.56 2.80
C LEU A 135 -5.05 14.99 1.34
N ARG A 136 -6.10 15.38 0.61
CA ARG A 136 -6.01 15.81 -0.80
C ARG A 136 -5.21 17.09 -1.02
N LYS A 137 -4.98 17.91 0.02
CA LYS A 137 -4.09 19.09 -0.05
C LYS A 137 -2.61 18.70 -0.15
N ASN A 138 -2.24 17.51 0.29
CA ASN A 138 -0.86 17.04 0.24
C ASN A 138 -0.62 16.30 -1.10
N PRO A 139 0.30 16.81 -1.96
CA PRO A 139 0.59 16.17 -3.25
C PRO A 139 1.05 14.70 -3.13
N SER A 140 1.64 14.31 -1.99
CA SER A 140 2.05 12.92 -1.74
C SER A 140 0.88 11.94 -1.71
N TYR A 141 -0.35 12.43 -1.52
CA TYR A 141 -1.58 11.64 -1.45
C TYR A 141 -2.51 11.81 -2.67
N GLU A 142 -1.99 12.34 -3.77
CA GLU A 142 -2.77 12.52 -5.01
C GLU A 142 -3.37 11.19 -5.50
N LEU A 143 -2.59 10.11 -5.47
CA LEU A 143 -3.00 8.77 -5.91
C LEU A 143 -3.60 7.91 -4.79
N LEU A 144 -3.68 8.43 -3.56
CA LEU A 144 -4.22 7.70 -2.42
C LEU A 144 -5.68 7.33 -2.65
N GLN A 145 -6.00 6.05 -2.48
CA GLN A 145 -7.37 5.56 -2.57
C GLN A 145 -8.11 5.82 -1.25
N ILE A 146 -9.14 6.66 -1.29
CA ILE A 146 -9.95 7.00 -0.11
C ILE A 146 -11.36 6.49 -0.33
N VAL A 147 -11.73 5.45 0.41
CA VAL A 147 -13.02 4.80 0.34
C VAL A 147 -13.88 5.23 1.52
N GLY A 148 -15.08 5.73 1.24
CA GLY A 148 -16.09 6.07 2.26
C GLY A 148 -17.04 4.91 2.50
N MET A 149 -17.43 4.69 3.76
CA MET A 149 -18.57 3.84 4.12
C MET A 149 -19.69 4.73 4.64
N ALA A 150 -20.72 4.93 3.84
CA ALA A 150 -21.88 5.76 4.15
C ALA A 150 -22.96 4.94 4.88
N GLY A 151 -23.61 5.52 5.88
CA GLY A 151 -24.77 4.93 6.53
C GLY A 151 -25.96 4.80 5.58
N GLU A 152 -26.96 4.00 5.98
CA GLU A 152 -28.19 3.81 5.21
C GLU A 152 -28.94 5.12 4.99
N ASP A 153 -28.93 6.01 5.99
CA ASP A 153 -29.61 7.31 5.97
C ASP A 153 -28.76 8.43 5.34
N GLU A 154 -27.58 8.12 4.78
CA GLU A 154 -26.73 9.11 4.12
C GLU A 154 -27.44 9.68 2.87
N PRO A 155 -27.76 10.99 2.86
CA PRO A 155 -28.67 11.55 1.87
C PRO A 155 -28.07 11.69 0.47
N PHE A 156 -26.86 11.70 0.24
CA PHE A 156 -26.23 11.84 -1.08
C PHE A 156 -24.82 11.24 -1.07
N PRO A 157 -24.68 9.91 -0.95
CA PRO A 157 -23.37 9.28 -0.87
C PRO A 157 -22.52 9.52 -2.12
N GLU A 158 -23.12 9.64 -3.31
CA GLU A 158 -22.44 9.94 -4.56
C GLU A 158 -21.74 11.31 -4.56
N LYS A 159 -22.26 12.29 -3.82
CA LYS A 159 -21.63 13.62 -3.70
C LYS A 159 -20.37 13.65 -2.84
N LEU A 160 -20.05 12.57 -2.14
CA LEU A 160 -18.82 12.48 -1.37
C LEU A 160 -17.59 12.42 -2.27
N THR A 161 -17.73 11.95 -3.52
CA THR A 161 -16.64 12.00 -4.49
C THR A 161 -16.21 13.44 -4.81
N ASP A 162 -17.12 14.41 -4.76
CA ASP A 162 -16.81 15.83 -4.91
C ASP A 162 -15.93 16.37 -3.79
N HIS A 163 -15.87 15.65 -2.67
CA HIS A 163 -15.03 15.97 -1.50
C HIS A 163 -13.71 15.18 -1.45
N GLY A 164 -13.38 14.47 -2.56
CA GLY A 164 -12.10 13.77 -2.70
C GLY A 164 -12.11 12.29 -2.32
N PHE A 165 -13.26 11.71 -1.97
CA PHE A 165 -13.38 10.26 -1.88
C PHE A 165 -13.25 9.65 -3.29
N THR A 166 -12.52 8.55 -3.39
CA THR A 166 -12.37 7.82 -4.65
C THR A 166 -13.63 7.01 -4.95
N GLU A 167 -14.21 6.41 -3.91
CA GLU A 167 -15.37 5.55 -4.00
C GLU A 167 -16.15 5.57 -2.67
N VAL A 168 -17.44 5.30 -2.71
CA VAL A 168 -18.29 5.26 -1.52
C VAL A 168 -19.19 4.01 -1.54
N PHE A 169 -19.13 3.22 -0.48
CA PHE A 169 -20.00 2.06 -0.25
C PHE A 169 -21.13 2.46 0.69
N LYS A 170 -22.37 2.31 0.27
CA LYS A 170 -23.54 2.56 1.10
C LYS A 170 -23.94 1.29 1.88
N LYS A 171 -24.01 1.40 3.19
CA LYS A 171 -24.47 0.30 4.08
C LYS A 171 -25.98 0.04 3.88
N PRO A 172 -26.46 -1.23 3.97
CA PRO A 172 -25.64 -2.43 4.06
C PRO A 172 -25.00 -2.81 2.72
N PHE A 173 -23.74 -3.23 2.74
CA PHE A 173 -23.04 -3.77 1.57
C PHE A 173 -22.28 -5.05 1.94
N ASP A 174 -21.96 -5.86 0.92
CA ASP A 174 -21.09 -7.02 1.12
C ASP A 174 -19.63 -6.56 1.27
N VAL A 175 -19.03 -6.84 2.42
CA VAL A 175 -17.63 -6.51 2.70
C VAL A 175 -16.68 -7.19 1.69
N ALA A 176 -17.10 -8.30 1.07
CA ALA A 176 -16.31 -8.96 0.05
C ALA A 176 -16.11 -8.07 -1.20
N LEU A 177 -17.09 -7.26 -1.58
CA LEU A 177 -16.94 -6.31 -2.70
C LEU A 177 -15.86 -5.27 -2.42
N LEU A 178 -15.83 -4.73 -1.21
CA LEU A 178 -14.78 -3.81 -0.78
C LEU A 178 -13.41 -4.50 -0.76
N ALA A 179 -13.35 -5.72 -0.24
CA ALA A 179 -12.12 -6.50 -0.20
C ALA A 179 -11.58 -6.80 -1.62
N GLU A 180 -12.44 -7.18 -2.56
CA GLU A 180 -12.07 -7.37 -3.97
C GLU A 180 -11.53 -6.08 -4.59
N ARG A 181 -12.17 -4.94 -4.29
CA ARG A 181 -11.70 -3.64 -4.78
C ARG A 181 -10.30 -3.31 -4.26
N ILE A 182 -10.06 -3.50 -2.96
CA ILE A 182 -8.74 -3.29 -2.34
C ILE A 182 -7.70 -4.25 -2.93
N ARG A 183 -8.05 -5.52 -3.15
CA ARG A 183 -7.14 -6.50 -3.76
C ARG A 183 -6.75 -6.09 -5.18
N SER A 184 -7.70 -5.66 -5.99
CA SER A 184 -7.45 -5.15 -7.34
C SER A 184 -6.48 -3.94 -7.34
N LEU A 185 -6.62 -3.03 -6.36
CA LEU A 185 -5.71 -1.90 -6.20
C LEU A 185 -4.29 -2.34 -5.79
N ALA A 186 -4.19 -3.35 -4.91
CA ALA A 186 -2.91 -3.91 -4.51
C ALA A 186 -2.19 -4.60 -5.68
N GLU A 187 -2.93 -5.32 -6.53
CA GLU A 187 -2.39 -5.96 -7.73
C GLU A 187 -1.90 -4.92 -8.75
N ALA A 188 -2.69 -3.88 -9.03
CA ALA A 188 -2.29 -2.79 -9.91
C ALA A 188 -1.00 -2.08 -9.44
N LYS A 189 -0.85 -1.88 -8.11
CA LYS A 189 0.38 -1.31 -7.53
C LYS A 189 1.62 -2.16 -7.78
N ARG A 190 1.47 -3.50 -7.84
CA ARG A 190 2.58 -4.44 -8.07
C ARG A 190 3.03 -4.48 -9.53
N GLU A 191 2.12 -4.20 -10.48
CA GLU A 191 2.41 -4.20 -11.92
C GLU A 191 3.10 -2.91 -12.37
N ASP A 192 2.89 -1.80 -11.68
CA ASP A 192 3.50 -0.49 -11.93
C ASP A 192 4.90 -0.35 -11.32
#